data_6c23c861a4f6cd8f05474a03b81a7e1d
#
_entry.id   6c23c861a4f6cd8f05474a03b81a7e1d
#
_cell.length_a   1.000
_cell.length_b   1.000
_cell.length_c   1.000
_cell.angle_alpha   90.00
_cell.angle_beta   90.00
_cell.angle_gamma   90.00
#
_symmetry.space_group_name_H-M   'P 1'
#
loop_
_entity.id
_entity.type
_entity.pdbx_description
1 polymer ?
#
loop_
_entity_poly.entity_id
_entity_poly.type
_entity_poly.pdbx_seq_one_letter_code
_entity_poly.pdbx_strand_id
1 'polypeptide(L)'
;DAYTTRFGIRTLEIVPDKGFFLNGEHLFFKGVNVHQDQAGWGDAVTEAAMRRDILLMKEAGFDLIRGSHYPHAPAFSQACDEEGMLFWSEAPFWGIGGFRPDGYWDSSAYPVDKKDAQAFEASALQQLEEMIRIHRNHPSIVAWSMCNEAFFSAPEAMKGVRRLLKRMVDLTHQLDPSRPAAIGGAQRPLGDERIDKIGDIGGYNGDGATQPDFQNPGIPNVVSEYGSVTAERPGEYNPGWGDLQMNDGGKGTPWRSGQAIWCGFDHGSIAGSQLGK
;
A
#
# COMPACT_ATOMS: atom_id res chain seq x y z
N ASP A 1 8.66 -24.27 29.08
CA ASP A 1 8.64 -24.37 27.63
C ASP A 1 9.45 -23.19 27.05
N ALA A 2 10.31 -23.47 26.06
CA ALA A 2 11.05 -22.42 25.33
C ALA A 2 10.25 -21.97 24.12
N TYR A 3 10.16 -20.65 23.91
CA TYR A 3 9.60 -20.06 22.70
C TYR A 3 10.73 -19.45 21.87
N THR A 4 10.75 -19.79 20.58
CA THR A 4 11.76 -19.27 19.64
C THR A 4 11.07 -18.41 18.60
N THR A 5 11.56 -17.19 18.40
CA THR A 5 11.11 -16.29 17.32
C THR A 5 12.29 -15.82 16.50
N ARG A 6 12.08 -15.64 15.20
CA ARG A 6 13.05 -14.98 14.31
C ARG A 6 12.84 -13.48 14.34
N PHE A 7 13.91 -12.76 14.22
CA PHE A 7 13.91 -11.32 14.01
C PHE A 7 15.14 -10.91 13.20
N GLY A 8 15.14 -9.72 12.64
CA GLY A 8 16.30 -9.17 11.94
C GLY A 8 16.64 -7.77 12.48
N ILE A 9 17.89 -7.37 12.29
CA ILE A 9 18.40 -6.07 12.69
C ILE A 9 18.75 -5.29 11.43
N ARG A 10 18.23 -4.09 11.33
CA ARG A 10 18.53 -3.13 10.26
C ARG A 10 18.25 -1.72 10.74
N THR A 11 18.77 -0.73 10.05
CA THR A 11 18.38 0.66 10.22
C THR A 11 17.56 1.12 9.02
N LEU A 12 16.48 1.85 9.30
CA LEU A 12 15.65 2.52 8.30
C LEU A 12 15.66 3.99 8.58
N GLU A 13 15.90 4.80 7.56
CA GLU A 13 15.81 6.24 7.65
C GLU A 13 15.12 6.78 6.41
N ILE A 14 14.13 7.64 6.59
CA ILE A 14 13.42 8.29 5.51
C ILE A 14 13.44 9.79 5.73
N VAL A 15 14.06 10.51 4.81
CA VAL A 15 14.30 11.94 4.93
C VAL A 15 13.59 12.66 3.79
N PRO A 16 12.78 13.72 4.07
CA PRO A 16 11.98 14.41 3.05
C PRO A 16 12.73 14.76 1.77
N ASP A 17 13.91 15.36 1.88
CA ASP A 17 14.67 15.84 0.71
C ASP A 17 15.79 14.89 0.26
N LYS A 18 15.89 13.71 0.88
CA LYS A 18 16.98 12.76 0.60
C LYS A 18 16.49 11.36 0.23
N GLY A 19 15.21 11.04 0.47
CA GLY A 19 14.66 9.73 0.19
C GLY A 19 14.89 8.70 1.29
N PHE A 20 14.97 7.45 0.92
CA PHE A 20 15.04 6.30 1.82
C PHE A 20 16.47 5.76 1.94
N PHE A 21 16.85 5.38 3.18
CA PHE A 21 18.15 4.78 3.47
C PHE A 21 17.95 3.46 4.22
N LEU A 22 18.59 2.41 3.74
CA LEU A 22 18.68 1.12 4.39
C LEU A 22 20.13 0.86 4.84
N ASN A 23 20.33 0.67 6.14
CA ASN A 23 21.67 0.48 6.74
C ASN A 23 22.67 1.58 6.36
N GLY A 24 22.18 2.81 6.23
CA GLY A 24 22.97 4.00 5.86
C GLY A 24 23.21 4.17 4.36
N GLU A 25 22.78 3.23 3.52
CA GLU A 25 22.90 3.33 2.07
C GLU A 25 21.59 3.85 1.46
N HIS A 26 21.70 4.83 0.56
CA HIS A 26 20.55 5.39 -0.15
C HIS A 26 19.94 4.36 -1.10
N LEU A 27 18.64 4.20 -1.03
CA LEU A 27 17.89 3.29 -1.88
C LEU A 27 16.70 4.01 -2.54
N PHE A 28 16.60 3.88 -3.85
CA PHE A 28 15.40 4.27 -4.60
C PHE A 28 14.60 2.99 -4.90
N PHE A 29 13.39 2.88 -4.36
CA PHE A 29 12.58 1.69 -4.50
C PHE A 29 12.18 1.41 -5.95
N LYS A 30 12.50 0.23 -6.42
CA LYS A 30 11.94 -0.39 -7.62
C LYS A 30 10.86 -1.35 -7.15
N GLY A 31 9.68 -0.81 -6.89
CA GLY A 31 8.58 -1.53 -6.27
C GLY A 31 7.59 -2.13 -7.24
N VAL A 32 6.80 -3.05 -6.73
CA VAL A 32 5.68 -3.69 -7.42
C VAL A 32 4.56 -3.98 -6.44
N ASN A 33 3.31 -3.80 -6.87
CA ASN A 33 2.14 -4.19 -6.10
C ASN A 33 1.81 -5.66 -6.33
N VAL A 34 1.43 -6.37 -5.27
CA VAL A 34 1.04 -7.79 -5.34
C VAL A 34 -0.20 -8.03 -4.48
N HIS A 35 -1.24 -8.58 -5.08
CA HIS A 35 -2.37 -9.18 -4.36
C HIS A 35 -2.04 -10.61 -3.92
N GLN A 36 -2.57 -11.04 -2.78
CA GLN A 36 -2.42 -12.41 -2.31
C GLN A 36 -3.56 -13.25 -2.90
N ASP A 37 -3.52 -13.48 -4.21
CA ASP A 37 -4.45 -14.36 -4.91
C ASP A 37 -3.76 -15.11 -6.04
N GLN A 38 -4.30 -16.26 -6.42
CA GLN A 38 -3.83 -17.01 -7.58
C GLN A 38 -4.99 -17.66 -8.32
N ALA A 39 -4.84 -17.76 -9.65
CA ALA A 39 -5.83 -18.39 -10.52
C ALA A 39 -6.14 -19.83 -10.07
N GLY A 40 -7.41 -20.11 -9.87
CA GLY A 40 -7.91 -21.40 -9.41
C GLY A 40 -7.92 -21.62 -7.89
N TRP A 41 -7.25 -20.78 -7.12
CA TRP A 41 -7.16 -20.91 -5.65
C TRP A 41 -7.77 -19.70 -4.92
N GLY A 42 -7.95 -18.55 -5.60
CA GLY A 42 -8.35 -17.32 -4.95
C GLY A 42 -7.32 -16.95 -3.88
N ASP A 43 -7.78 -16.51 -2.72
CA ASP A 43 -6.92 -16.09 -1.60
C ASP A 43 -6.34 -17.28 -0.80
N ALA A 44 -6.70 -18.52 -1.10
CA ALA A 44 -6.18 -19.73 -0.45
C ALA A 44 -4.81 -20.15 -1.00
N VAL A 45 -3.90 -19.18 -1.11
CA VAL A 45 -2.56 -19.36 -1.69
C VAL A 45 -1.64 -20.12 -0.74
N THR A 46 -0.89 -21.09 -1.27
CA THR A 46 0.08 -21.85 -0.47
C THR A 46 1.37 -21.06 -0.21
N GLU A 47 2.10 -21.41 0.85
CA GLU A 47 3.41 -20.81 1.15
C GLU A 47 4.40 -20.92 -0.01
N ALA A 48 4.41 -22.08 -0.70
CA ALA A 48 5.27 -22.30 -1.86
C ALA A 48 4.93 -21.36 -3.03
N ALA A 49 3.65 -21.08 -3.23
CA ALA A 49 3.18 -20.16 -4.27
C ALA A 49 3.52 -18.70 -3.90
N MET A 50 3.33 -18.29 -2.64
CA MET A 50 3.75 -16.97 -2.16
C MET A 50 5.26 -16.74 -2.36
N ARG A 51 6.08 -17.73 -2.00
CA ARG A 51 7.53 -17.65 -2.23
C ARG A 51 7.88 -17.56 -3.71
N ARG A 52 7.19 -18.31 -4.56
CA ARG A 52 7.38 -18.24 -6.01
C ARG A 52 7.11 -16.84 -6.55
N ASP A 53 6.03 -16.20 -6.11
CA ASP A 53 5.69 -14.85 -6.54
C ASP A 53 6.79 -13.85 -6.16
N ILE A 54 7.30 -13.93 -4.93
CA ILE A 54 8.40 -13.10 -4.44
C ILE A 54 9.67 -13.33 -5.28
N LEU A 55 10.02 -14.58 -5.59
CA LEU A 55 11.18 -14.91 -6.41
C LEU A 55 11.05 -14.37 -7.83
N LEU A 56 9.87 -14.48 -8.45
CA LEU A 56 9.61 -13.93 -9.78
C LEU A 56 9.75 -12.39 -9.79
N MET A 57 9.26 -11.70 -8.76
CA MET A 57 9.43 -10.25 -8.65
C MET A 57 10.91 -9.87 -8.46
N LYS A 58 11.64 -10.63 -7.65
CA LYS A 58 13.07 -10.44 -7.46
C LYS A 58 13.87 -10.67 -8.75
N GLU A 59 13.57 -11.72 -9.50
CA GLU A 59 14.16 -12.00 -10.81
C GLU A 59 13.88 -10.90 -11.83
N ALA A 60 12.71 -10.28 -11.76
CA ALA A 60 12.35 -9.13 -12.58
C ALA A 60 13.09 -7.83 -12.18
N GLY A 61 13.84 -7.85 -11.08
CA GLY A 61 14.66 -6.73 -10.61
C GLY A 61 13.98 -5.77 -9.65
N PHE A 62 12.85 -6.16 -9.07
CA PHE A 62 12.20 -5.41 -8.00
C PHE A 62 12.90 -5.64 -6.67
N ASP A 63 12.88 -4.62 -5.82
CA ASP A 63 13.46 -4.64 -4.47
C ASP A 63 12.42 -4.36 -3.36
N LEU A 64 11.21 -3.94 -3.74
CA LEU A 64 10.09 -3.68 -2.84
C LEU A 64 8.81 -4.33 -3.37
N ILE A 65 8.06 -5.00 -2.49
CA ILE A 65 6.66 -5.36 -2.74
C ILE A 65 5.75 -4.51 -1.86
N ARG A 66 4.74 -3.88 -2.47
CA ARG A 66 3.59 -3.37 -1.72
C ARG A 66 2.50 -4.43 -1.70
N GLY A 67 2.16 -4.90 -0.49
CA GLY A 67 1.07 -5.85 -0.27
C GLY A 67 -0.27 -5.16 -0.38
N SER A 68 -0.90 -5.28 -1.52
CA SER A 68 -2.18 -4.63 -1.85
C SER A 68 -3.35 -5.51 -1.45
N HIS A 69 -4.40 -5.04 -0.86
CA HIS A 69 -4.61 -3.84 -0.04
C HIS A 69 -5.07 -4.31 1.34
N TYR A 70 -4.38 -5.28 1.91
CA TYR A 70 -4.71 -5.99 3.15
C TYR A 70 -3.47 -6.71 3.70
N PRO A 71 -3.47 -7.12 4.97
CA PRO A 71 -2.38 -7.91 5.53
C PRO A 71 -2.20 -9.23 4.76
N HIS A 72 -1.00 -9.47 4.26
CA HIS A 72 -0.65 -10.74 3.67
C HIS A 72 -0.34 -11.79 4.74
N ALA A 73 -0.37 -13.07 4.39
CA ALA A 73 -0.09 -14.15 5.32
C ALA A 73 1.32 -14.04 5.95
N PRO A 74 1.54 -14.49 7.20
CA PRO A 74 2.87 -14.48 7.82
C PRO A 74 3.95 -15.17 6.99
N ALA A 75 3.60 -16.24 6.27
CA ALA A 75 4.50 -16.92 5.35
C ALA A 75 5.02 -16.02 4.22
N PHE A 76 4.23 -15.04 3.77
CA PHE A 76 4.66 -14.05 2.78
C PHE A 76 5.75 -13.15 3.35
N SER A 77 5.54 -12.59 4.54
CA SER A 77 6.55 -11.77 5.22
C SER A 77 7.83 -12.54 5.52
N GLN A 78 7.71 -13.82 5.94
CA GLN A 78 8.85 -14.69 6.15
C GLN A 78 9.63 -14.93 4.85
N ALA A 79 8.95 -15.16 3.75
CA ALA A 79 9.59 -15.33 2.45
C ALA A 79 10.29 -14.03 1.99
N CYS A 80 9.68 -12.86 2.23
CA CYS A 80 10.34 -11.58 1.98
C CYS A 80 11.63 -11.41 2.79
N ASP A 81 11.63 -11.79 4.07
CA ASP A 81 12.84 -11.77 4.92
C ASP A 81 13.95 -12.65 4.36
N GLU A 82 13.60 -13.88 3.98
CA GLU A 82 14.55 -14.90 3.53
C GLU A 82 15.12 -14.60 2.14
N GLU A 83 14.31 -14.00 1.27
CA GLU A 83 14.71 -13.63 -0.09
C GLU A 83 15.31 -12.21 -0.19
N GLY A 84 15.27 -11.42 0.88
CA GLY A 84 15.76 -10.04 0.90
C GLY A 84 14.92 -9.08 0.08
N MET A 85 13.60 -9.29 0.06
CA MET A 85 12.62 -8.41 -0.58
C MET A 85 12.04 -7.47 0.47
N LEU A 86 12.10 -6.16 0.25
CA LEU A 86 11.46 -5.20 1.13
C LEU A 86 9.93 -5.29 1.00
N PHE A 87 9.24 -5.01 2.09
CA PHE A 87 7.79 -5.17 2.14
C PHE A 87 7.10 -3.96 2.78
N TRP A 88 6.17 -3.37 2.04
CA TRP A 88 5.24 -2.36 2.51
C TRP A 88 3.93 -3.07 2.85
N SER A 89 3.64 -3.25 4.12
CA SER A 89 2.47 -3.97 4.62
C SER A 89 1.30 -3.01 4.83
N GLU A 90 0.11 -3.35 4.35
CA GLU A 90 -1.03 -2.45 4.30
C GLU A 90 -2.23 -3.00 5.05
N ALA A 91 -2.91 -2.13 5.80
CA ALA A 91 -4.16 -2.42 6.49
C ALA A 91 -5.35 -2.33 5.51
N PRO A 92 -6.44 -3.11 5.74
CA PRO A 92 -7.51 -3.26 4.74
C PRO A 92 -8.52 -2.10 4.76
N PHE A 93 -8.07 -0.88 4.85
CA PHE A 93 -8.92 0.32 4.73
C PHE A 93 -8.88 0.86 3.31
N TRP A 94 -9.69 0.29 2.40
CA TRP A 94 -9.67 0.69 1.00
C TRP A 94 -11.01 0.66 0.27
N GLY A 95 -12.07 0.11 0.83
CA GLY A 95 -13.37 0.22 0.22
C GLY A 95 -14.33 -0.88 0.65
N ILE A 96 -15.34 -0.50 1.39
CA ILE A 96 -16.43 -1.38 1.76
C ILE A 96 -17.69 -1.10 0.94
N GLY A 97 -17.83 0.14 0.44
CA GLY A 97 -19.03 0.59 -0.24
C GLY A 97 -20.27 0.60 0.64
N GLY A 98 -21.39 0.74 0.02
CA GLY A 98 -22.69 0.72 0.67
C GLY A 98 -23.79 1.31 -0.19
N PHE A 99 -25.04 1.01 0.14
CA PHE A 99 -26.19 1.64 -0.51
C PHE A 99 -26.49 3.00 0.14
N ARG A 100 -26.62 4.02 -0.70
CA ARG A 100 -27.14 5.32 -0.29
C ARG A 100 -28.65 5.23 -0.05
N PRO A 101 -29.26 6.22 0.64
CA PRO A 101 -30.71 6.24 0.88
C PRO A 101 -31.57 6.23 -0.39
N ASP A 102 -31.01 6.71 -1.51
CA ASP A 102 -31.66 6.68 -2.84
C ASP A 102 -31.53 5.33 -3.55
N GLY A 103 -30.91 4.33 -2.91
CA GLY A 103 -30.70 2.99 -3.46
C GLY A 103 -29.49 2.87 -4.41
N TYR A 104 -28.72 3.92 -4.60
CA TYR A 104 -27.49 3.89 -5.35
C TYR A 104 -26.35 3.24 -4.55
N TRP A 105 -25.58 2.33 -5.17
CA TRP A 105 -24.39 1.77 -4.57
C TRP A 105 -23.21 2.75 -4.70
N ASP A 106 -22.62 3.10 -3.58
CA ASP A 106 -21.44 3.96 -3.51
C ASP A 106 -20.21 3.13 -3.08
N SER A 107 -19.18 3.08 -3.91
CA SER A 107 -17.93 2.38 -3.65
C SER A 107 -17.02 3.18 -2.70
N SER A 108 -17.54 3.59 -1.56
CA SER A 108 -16.82 4.39 -0.57
C SER A 108 -15.81 3.56 0.22
N ALA A 109 -14.63 4.11 0.47
CA ALA A 109 -13.65 3.51 1.38
C ALA A 109 -14.11 3.57 2.85
N TYR A 110 -14.90 4.56 3.20
CA TYR A 110 -15.49 4.73 4.54
C TYR A 110 -17.00 4.49 4.48
N PRO A 111 -17.64 3.97 5.55
CA PRO A 111 -19.06 3.64 5.53
C PRO A 111 -19.96 4.78 5.05
N VAL A 112 -20.85 4.47 4.11
CA VAL A 112 -21.87 5.39 3.61
C VAL A 112 -22.94 5.62 4.68
N ASP A 113 -23.35 4.57 5.40
CA ASP A 113 -24.28 4.69 6.51
C ASP A 113 -23.53 5.02 7.81
N LYS A 114 -23.90 6.15 8.41
CA LYS A 114 -23.26 6.64 9.65
C LYS A 114 -23.39 5.68 10.84
N LYS A 115 -24.43 4.81 10.85
CA LYS A 115 -24.61 3.83 11.93
C LYS A 115 -23.47 2.80 11.96
N ASP A 116 -22.85 2.51 10.80
CA ASP A 116 -21.81 1.51 10.67
C ASP A 116 -20.40 2.07 10.98
N ALA A 117 -20.27 3.40 11.07
CA ALA A 117 -18.98 4.06 11.23
C ALA A 117 -18.22 3.62 12.50
N GLN A 118 -18.91 3.48 13.63
CA GLN A 118 -18.26 3.08 14.88
C GLN A 118 -17.71 1.65 14.84
N ALA A 119 -18.49 0.71 14.31
CA ALA A 119 -18.06 -0.69 14.17
C ALA A 119 -16.91 -0.83 13.16
N PHE A 120 -16.98 -0.10 12.05
CA PHE A 120 -15.94 -0.04 11.04
C PHE A 120 -14.63 0.51 11.62
N GLU A 121 -14.66 1.66 12.30
CA GLU A 121 -13.46 2.24 12.91
C GLU A 121 -12.83 1.30 13.95
N ALA A 122 -13.65 0.62 14.76
CA ALA A 122 -13.17 -0.35 15.73
C ALA A 122 -12.49 -1.54 15.03
N SER A 123 -13.10 -2.08 13.98
CA SER A 123 -12.55 -3.16 13.19
C SER A 123 -11.24 -2.77 12.49
N ALA A 124 -11.18 -1.57 11.89
CA ALA A 124 -9.97 -1.09 11.21
C ALA A 124 -8.79 -0.96 12.19
N LEU A 125 -9.02 -0.44 13.39
CA LEU A 125 -7.98 -0.32 14.42
C LEU A 125 -7.54 -1.69 14.94
N GLN A 126 -8.49 -2.62 15.16
CA GLN A 126 -8.18 -3.98 15.60
C GLN A 126 -7.34 -4.70 14.57
N GLN A 127 -7.72 -4.67 13.30
CA GLN A 127 -6.97 -5.33 12.23
C GLN A 127 -5.56 -4.74 12.06
N LEU A 128 -5.40 -3.43 12.20
CA LEU A 128 -4.09 -2.78 12.20
C LEU A 128 -3.23 -3.25 13.38
N GLU A 129 -3.80 -3.31 14.59
CA GLU A 129 -3.10 -3.82 15.78
C GLU A 129 -2.66 -5.27 15.59
N GLU A 130 -3.54 -6.13 15.11
CA GLU A 130 -3.25 -7.55 14.84
C GLU A 130 -2.15 -7.68 13.78
N MET A 131 -2.24 -6.94 12.68
CA MET A 131 -1.22 -6.91 11.62
C MET A 131 0.17 -6.56 12.19
N ILE A 132 0.27 -5.47 12.95
CA ILE A 132 1.54 -5.04 13.53
C ILE A 132 2.06 -6.08 14.53
N ARG A 133 1.22 -6.59 15.45
CA ARG A 133 1.63 -7.57 16.46
C ARG A 133 2.13 -8.88 15.85
N ILE A 134 1.49 -9.33 14.77
CA ILE A 134 1.86 -10.56 14.07
C ILE A 134 3.18 -10.38 13.31
N HIS A 135 3.36 -9.23 12.66
CA HIS A 135 4.42 -9.07 11.66
C HIS A 135 5.61 -8.21 12.11
N ARG A 136 5.58 -7.57 13.28
CA ARG A 136 6.63 -6.60 13.69
C ARG A 136 8.04 -7.17 13.79
N ASN A 137 8.21 -8.49 13.89
CA ASN A 137 9.53 -9.11 13.94
C ASN A 137 10.16 -9.34 12.55
N HIS A 138 9.42 -9.09 11.47
CA HIS A 138 9.91 -9.24 10.09
C HIS A 138 10.73 -8.02 9.67
N PRO A 139 12.05 -8.16 9.45
CA PRO A 139 12.91 -7.03 9.06
C PRO A 139 12.63 -6.52 7.64
N SER A 140 12.05 -7.33 6.77
CA SER A 140 11.63 -6.92 5.42
C SER A 140 10.60 -5.81 5.42
N ILE A 141 9.75 -5.73 6.45
CA ILE A 141 8.71 -4.70 6.52
C ILE A 141 9.35 -3.33 6.79
N VAL A 142 9.16 -2.39 5.87
CA VAL A 142 9.75 -1.05 5.90
C VAL A 142 8.76 0.05 6.24
N ALA A 143 7.47 -0.20 6.08
CA ALA A 143 6.40 0.73 6.43
C ALA A 143 5.11 -0.02 6.77
N TRP A 144 4.33 0.55 7.67
CA TRP A 144 2.95 0.18 7.93
C TRP A 144 2.04 1.16 7.21
N SER A 145 1.24 0.69 6.25
CA SER A 145 0.34 1.52 5.48
C SER A 145 -1.08 1.46 6.06
N MET A 146 -1.66 2.64 6.27
CA MET A 146 -2.96 2.75 6.95
C MET A 146 -4.13 2.46 6.02
N CYS A 147 -3.97 2.68 4.72
CA CYS A 147 -5.08 2.57 3.77
C CYS A 147 -4.59 2.48 2.32
N ASN A 148 -5.53 2.21 1.41
CA ASN A 148 -5.41 2.55 0.00
C ASN A 148 -6.55 3.49 -0.40
N GLU A 149 -6.23 4.61 -1.04
CA GLU A 149 -7.19 5.51 -1.72
C GLU A 149 -8.43 5.86 -0.87
N ALA A 150 -8.24 6.06 0.44
CA ALA A 150 -9.34 6.37 1.36
C ALA A 150 -10.09 7.67 1.01
N PHE A 151 -9.57 8.46 0.06
CA PHE A 151 -10.25 9.63 -0.50
C PHE A 151 -11.44 9.27 -1.39
N PHE A 152 -11.52 8.03 -1.91
CA PHE A 152 -12.75 7.54 -2.54
C PHE A 152 -13.81 7.29 -1.47
N SER A 153 -14.29 8.38 -0.90
CA SER A 153 -15.32 8.44 0.13
C SER A 153 -16.21 9.66 -0.13
N ALA A 154 -17.46 9.56 0.26
CA ALA A 154 -18.38 10.71 0.14
C ALA A 154 -17.78 11.93 0.85
N PRO A 155 -17.94 13.15 0.32
CA PRO A 155 -17.36 14.37 0.91
C PRO A 155 -17.68 14.54 2.39
N GLU A 156 -18.89 14.22 2.80
CA GLU A 156 -19.33 14.26 4.19
C GLU A 156 -18.65 13.23 5.10
N ALA A 157 -18.12 12.15 4.54
CA ALA A 157 -17.37 11.11 5.26
C ALA A 157 -15.91 11.49 5.49
N MET A 158 -15.34 12.40 4.71
CA MET A 158 -13.91 12.73 4.76
C MET A 158 -13.42 13.17 6.14
N LYS A 159 -14.26 13.82 6.94
CA LYS A 159 -13.92 14.13 8.33
C LYS A 159 -13.72 12.86 9.16
N GLY A 160 -14.52 11.83 8.94
CA GLY A 160 -14.38 10.50 9.56
C GLY A 160 -13.11 9.81 9.10
N VAL A 161 -12.85 9.80 7.79
CA VAL A 161 -11.62 9.27 7.18
C VAL A 161 -10.38 9.87 7.84
N ARG A 162 -10.25 11.20 7.89
CA ARG A 162 -9.09 11.88 8.48
C ARG A 162 -8.93 11.54 9.96
N ARG A 163 -10.02 11.50 10.72
CA ARG A 163 -9.99 11.12 12.14
C ARG A 163 -9.50 9.67 12.33
N LEU A 164 -10.01 8.75 11.51
CA LEU A 164 -9.59 7.34 11.57
C LEU A 164 -8.12 7.19 11.20
N LEU A 165 -7.69 7.76 10.09
CA LEU A 165 -6.29 7.73 9.66
C LEU A 165 -5.36 8.24 10.76
N LYS A 166 -5.70 9.37 11.41
CA LYS A 166 -4.88 9.88 12.51
C LYS A 166 -4.79 8.89 13.68
N ARG A 167 -5.89 8.27 14.06
CA ARG A 167 -5.92 7.25 15.13
C ARG A 167 -5.10 6.02 14.75
N MET A 168 -5.13 5.60 13.49
CA MET A 168 -4.32 4.48 12.98
C MET A 168 -2.83 4.82 13.02
N VAL A 169 -2.43 6.02 12.63
CA VAL A 169 -1.05 6.50 12.72
C VAL A 169 -0.58 6.53 14.17
N ASP A 170 -1.38 7.12 15.08
CA ASP A 170 -1.06 7.20 16.51
C ASP A 170 -0.90 5.78 17.11
N LEU A 171 -1.78 4.84 16.74
CA LEU A 171 -1.69 3.43 17.17
C LEU A 171 -0.44 2.74 16.62
N THR A 172 -0.09 2.99 15.37
CA THR A 172 1.13 2.44 14.76
C THR A 172 2.37 2.88 15.53
N HIS A 173 2.50 4.17 15.83
CA HIS A 173 3.63 4.70 16.61
C HIS A 173 3.70 4.13 18.03
N GLN A 174 2.54 3.81 18.64
CA GLN A 174 2.52 3.16 19.97
C GLN A 174 2.96 1.71 19.92
N LEU A 175 2.60 0.96 18.86
CA LEU A 175 2.87 -0.46 18.73
C LEU A 175 4.25 -0.76 18.16
N ASP A 176 4.71 0.07 17.23
CA ASP A 176 5.99 -0.06 16.56
C ASP A 176 6.59 1.30 16.18
N PRO A 177 7.31 1.95 17.10
CA PRO A 177 7.98 3.22 16.83
C PRO A 177 9.19 3.10 15.89
N SER A 178 9.56 1.90 15.49
CA SER A 178 10.74 1.65 14.64
C SER A 178 10.45 1.74 13.15
N ARG A 179 9.19 1.82 12.76
CA ARG A 179 8.75 1.90 11.35
C ARG A 179 7.79 3.06 11.16
N PRO A 180 7.87 3.73 10.00
CA PRO A 180 6.96 4.82 9.66
C PRO A 180 5.55 4.31 9.37
N ALA A 181 4.56 5.16 9.67
CA ALA A 181 3.17 5.01 9.26
C ALA A 181 2.95 5.71 7.93
N ALA A 182 2.51 4.99 6.93
CA ALA A 182 2.31 5.49 5.57
C ALA A 182 0.82 5.63 5.23
N ILE A 183 0.50 6.57 4.34
CA ILE A 183 -0.84 6.73 3.78
C ILE A 183 -0.78 6.33 2.30
N GLY A 184 -1.24 5.12 1.98
CA GLY A 184 -1.27 4.61 0.62
C GLY A 184 -2.34 5.29 -0.24
N GLY A 185 -2.01 5.63 -1.50
CA GLY A 185 -2.95 6.26 -2.41
C GLY A 185 -3.51 7.58 -1.88
N ALA A 186 -2.66 8.53 -1.50
CA ALA A 186 -3.05 9.75 -0.79
C ALA A 186 -3.07 11.01 -1.68
N GLN A 187 -3.16 10.86 -3.00
CA GLN A 187 -3.11 11.96 -3.97
C GLN A 187 -4.37 12.84 -4.02
N ARG A 188 -5.32 12.64 -3.14
CA ARG A 188 -6.54 13.44 -2.99
C ARG A 188 -7.01 13.45 -1.53
N PRO A 189 -7.86 14.42 -1.15
CA PRO A 189 -8.15 15.67 -1.87
C PRO A 189 -6.95 16.62 -1.88
N LEU A 190 -7.04 17.68 -2.68
CA LEU A 190 -6.05 18.78 -2.69
C LEU A 190 -6.34 19.81 -1.58
N GLY A 191 -5.42 20.74 -1.38
CA GLY A 191 -5.57 21.85 -0.42
C GLY A 191 -5.49 21.41 1.04
N ASP A 192 -6.25 22.04 1.91
CA ASP A 192 -6.20 21.86 3.37
C ASP A 192 -6.76 20.50 3.84
N GLU A 193 -7.54 19.84 2.98
CA GLU A 193 -8.15 18.55 3.26
C GLU A 193 -7.24 17.34 2.92
N ARG A 194 -6.01 17.58 2.51
CA ARG A 194 -5.02 16.54 2.17
C ARG A 194 -4.86 15.52 3.28
N ILE A 195 -4.76 14.24 2.89
CA ILE A 195 -4.57 13.12 3.81
C ILE A 195 -3.14 12.60 3.84
N ASP A 196 -2.32 12.89 2.84
CA ASP A 196 -0.94 12.42 2.72
C ASP A 196 -0.05 12.83 3.91
N LYS A 197 -0.31 14.02 4.48
CA LYS A 197 0.46 14.57 5.60
C LYS A 197 -0.03 14.12 7.00
N ILE A 198 -0.99 13.19 7.05
CA ILE A 198 -1.43 12.60 8.32
C ILE A 198 -0.42 11.57 8.83
N GLY A 199 0.22 10.85 7.91
CA GLY A 199 1.27 9.88 8.21
C GLY A 199 2.68 10.45 8.05
N ASP A 200 3.66 9.58 8.22
CA ASP A 200 5.08 9.89 8.07
C ASP A 200 5.52 9.84 6.60
N ILE A 201 4.81 9.04 5.78
CA ILE A 201 5.07 8.86 4.35
C ILE A 201 3.79 9.03 3.55
N GLY A 202 3.82 9.82 2.49
CA GLY A 202 2.77 9.90 1.48
C GLY A 202 2.98 8.89 0.35
N GLY A 203 1.99 8.04 0.11
CA GLY A 203 1.91 7.21 -1.08
C GLY A 203 1.01 7.86 -2.13
N TYR A 204 1.44 7.96 -3.38
CA TYR A 204 0.65 8.58 -4.44
C TYR A 204 0.39 7.57 -5.54
N ASN A 205 -0.88 7.37 -5.88
CA ASN A 205 -1.28 6.47 -6.95
C ASN A 205 -1.48 7.21 -8.27
N GLY A 206 -1.27 6.54 -9.39
CA GLY A 206 -1.61 7.01 -10.72
C GLY A 206 -1.12 8.42 -11.03
N ASP A 207 -2.06 9.30 -11.26
CA ASP A 207 -1.82 10.71 -11.59
C ASP A 207 -1.16 11.54 -10.48
N GLY A 208 -1.23 11.07 -9.25
CA GLY A 208 -0.57 11.72 -8.11
C GLY A 208 0.93 11.83 -8.28
N ALA A 209 1.56 10.90 -9.02
CA ALA A 209 2.98 10.94 -9.31
C ALA A 209 3.42 12.21 -10.08
N THR A 210 2.55 12.75 -10.90
CA THR A 210 2.83 13.87 -11.83
C THR A 210 2.18 15.18 -11.43
N GLN A 211 1.23 15.20 -10.49
CA GLN A 211 0.56 16.43 -10.06
C GLN A 211 1.49 17.36 -9.29
N PRO A 212 1.48 18.69 -9.59
CA PRO A 212 2.36 19.67 -8.96
C PRO A 212 2.27 19.69 -7.43
N ASP A 213 1.08 19.52 -6.86
CA ASP A 213 0.86 19.51 -5.40
C ASP A 213 1.61 18.39 -4.66
N PHE A 214 1.95 17.30 -5.37
CA PHE A 214 2.67 16.15 -4.85
C PHE A 214 4.11 16.07 -5.36
N GLN A 215 4.56 17.12 -6.07
CA GLN A 215 5.97 17.33 -6.38
C GLN A 215 6.63 18.03 -5.18
N ASN A 216 7.59 17.36 -4.55
CA ASN A 216 8.26 17.85 -3.34
C ASN A 216 7.27 18.30 -2.24
N PRO A 217 6.41 17.43 -1.70
CA PRO A 217 5.36 17.81 -0.75
C PRO A 217 5.89 18.20 0.64
N GLY A 218 7.19 18.13 0.88
CA GLY A 218 7.85 18.41 2.17
C GLY A 218 7.75 17.26 3.19
N ILE A 219 7.31 16.08 2.74
CA ILE A 219 7.33 14.83 3.48
C ILE A 219 7.95 13.72 2.63
N PRO A 220 8.50 12.66 3.23
CA PRO A 220 8.90 11.47 2.50
C PRO A 220 7.72 10.92 1.70
N ASN A 221 7.99 10.47 0.47
CA ASN A 221 6.92 9.96 -0.38
C ASN A 221 7.39 8.90 -1.38
N VAL A 222 6.43 8.07 -1.80
CA VAL A 222 6.59 6.98 -2.77
C VAL A 222 5.44 7.08 -3.77
N VAL A 223 5.67 6.77 -5.04
CA VAL A 223 4.56 6.45 -5.95
C VAL A 223 4.10 5.04 -5.62
N SER A 224 2.99 4.94 -4.89
CA SER A 224 2.51 3.67 -4.35
C SER A 224 1.84 2.77 -5.39
N GLU A 225 1.34 3.35 -6.48
CA GLU A 225 0.84 2.60 -7.65
C GLU A 225 1.07 3.39 -8.93
N TYR A 226 1.59 2.72 -9.97
CA TYR A 226 1.86 3.35 -11.25
C TYR A 226 1.90 2.33 -12.39
N GLY A 227 1.48 2.73 -13.60
CA GLY A 227 1.73 2.01 -14.82
C GLY A 227 0.86 0.77 -15.03
N SER A 228 -0.41 0.85 -14.69
CA SER A 228 -1.38 -0.19 -15.05
C SER A 228 -1.36 -0.46 -16.56
N VAL A 229 -1.36 -1.73 -16.94
CA VAL A 229 -1.46 -2.18 -18.34
C VAL A 229 -2.86 -2.74 -18.59
N THR A 230 -3.49 -2.34 -19.67
CA THR A 230 -4.85 -2.74 -20.04
C THR A 230 -4.92 -3.68 -21.24
N ALA A 231 -3.78 -4.12 -21.77
CA ALA A 231 -3.72 -5.07 -22.89
C ALA A 231 -4.17 -6.47 -22.48
N GLU A 232 -4.84 -7.16 -23.42
CA GLU A 232 -5.09 -8.60 -23.29
C GLU A 232 -3.80 -9.40 -23.47
N ARG A 233 -3.70 -10.58 -22.87
CA ARG A 233 -2.52 -11.44 -22.95
C ARG A 233 -2.74 -12.67 -23.82
N PRO A 234 -1.81 -13.00 -24.75
CA PRO A 234 -0.64 -12.20 -25.14
C PRO A 234 -1.05 -10.95 -25.92
N GLY A 235 -0.40 -9.83 -25.70
CA GLY A 235 -0.72 -8.57 -26.34
C GLY A 235 0.42 -7.57 -26.30
N GLU A 236 0.22 -6.45 -26.98
CA GLU A 236 1.15 -5.33 -26.97
C GLU A 236 0.96 -4.49 -25.70
N TYR A 237 2.02 -3.76 -25.30
CA TYR A 237 1.93 -2.80 -24.21
C TYR A 237 0.89 -1.72 -24.53
N ASN A 238 -0.09 -1.57 -23.65
CA ASN A 238 -1.11 -0.55 -23.73
C ASN A 238 -1.29 0.09 -22.34
N PRO A 239 -0.86 1.35 -22.15
CA PRO A 239 -0.90 1.97 -20.85
C PRO A 239 -2.34 2.18 -20.38
N GLY A 240 -2.58 1.89 -19.10
CA GLY A 240 -3.79 2.26 -18.39
C GLY A 240 -3.65 3.67 -17.80
N TRP A 241 -3.66 3.75 -16.47
CA TRP A 241 -3.41 5.02 -15.78
C TRP A 241 -1.94 5.12 -15.35
N GLY A 242 -1.19 5.95 -16.03
CA GLY A 242 0.26 6.05 -15.93
C GLY A 242 0.98 5.24 -17.01
N ASP A 243 1.85 5.90 -17.73
CA ASP A 243 2.59 5.32 -18.84
C ASP A 243 4.06 5.10 -18.43
N LEU A 244 4.45 3.83 -18.25
CA LEU A 244 5.81 3.44 -17.88
C LEU A 244 6.87 3.85 -18.91
N GLN A 245 6.48 4.08 -20.18
CA GLN A 245 7.41 4.52 -21.22
C GLN A 245 7.66 6.03 -21.16
N MET A 246 6.72 6.79 -20.61
CA MET A 246 6.74 8.26 -20.62
C MET A 246 7.11 8.86 -19.27
N ASN A 247 7.01 8.10 -18.17
CA ASN A 247 7.23 8.62 -16.84
C ASN A 247 7.99 7.58 -15.96
N ASP A 248 9.08 8.00 -15.39
CA ASP A 248 9.95 7.18 -14.53
C ASP A 248 9.61 7.29 -13.04
N GLY A 249 8.43 7.81 -12.71
CA GLY A 249 7.96 7.98 -11.34
C GLY A 249 8.77 8.95 -10.49
N GLY A 250 9.51 9.85 -11.12
CA GLY A 250 10.36 10.83 -10.45
C GLY A 250 11.72 10.28 -10.03
N LYS A 251 12.23 9.25 -10.70
CA LYS A 251 13.59 8.75 -10.53
C LYS A 251 14.60 9.89 -10.66
N GLY A 252 15.54 9.95 -9.71
CA GLY A 252 16.55 11.00 -9.69
C GLY A 252 16.12 12.29 -8.99
N THR A 253 14.87 12.41 -8.56
CA THR A 253 14.43 13.51 -7.69
C THR A 253 14.70 13.17 -6.22
N PRO A 254 15.39 14.02 -5.45
CA PRO A 254 15.85 13.68 -4.12
C PRO A 254 14.74 13.48 -3.08
N TRP A 255 13.58 14.07 -3.31
CA TRP A 255 12.41 13.99 -2.42
C TRP A 255 11.52 12.77 -2.68
N ARG A 256 11.78 12.00 -3.74
CA ARG A 256 11.02 10.77 -4.07
C ARG A 256 11.81 9.54 -3.65
N SER A 257 11.20 8.66 -2.84
CA SER A 257 11.88 7.45 -2.36
C SER A 257 11.77 6.26 -3.31
N GLY A 258 10.91 6.33 -4.31
CA GLY A 258 10.73 5.28 -5.30
C GLY A 258 9.31 5.17 -5.85
N GLN A 259 9.06 4.08 -6.58
CA GLN A 259 7.74 3.78 -7.13
C GLN A 259 7.43 2.29 -7.09
N ALA A 260 6.14 1.94 -7.07
CA ALA A 260 5.64 0.58 -7.19
C ALA A 260 4.69 0.47 -8.39
N ILE A 261 4.99 -0.45 -9.30
CA ILE A 261 4.18 -0.69 -10.49
C ILE A 261 2.87 -1.38 -10.10
N TRP A 262 1.77 -0.98 -10.70
CA TRP A 262 0.48 -1.65 -10.62
C TRP A 262 0.24 -2.51 -11.87
N CYS A 263 0.22 -3.83 -11.74
CA CYS A 263 0.73 -4.64 -10.64
C CYS A 263 1.60 -5.77 -11.21
N GLY A 264 2.24 -6.54 -10.32
CA GLY A 264 3.18 -7.59 -10.72
C GLY A 264 2.52 -8.78 -11.40
N PHE A 265 1.30 -9.11 -10.99
CA PHE A 265 0.50 -10.19 -11.56
C PHE A 265 -0.92 -9.68 -11.83
N ASP A 266 -1.58 -10.27 -12.83
CA ASP A 266 -3.02 -10.08 -12.98
C ASP A 266 -3.71 -10.70 -11.77
N HIS A 267 -4.63 -9.97 -11.18
CA HIS A 267 -5.39 -10.42 -10.00
C HIS A 267 -6.87 -10.62 -10.34
N GLY A 268 -7.51 -11.54 -9.62
CA GLY A 268 -8.93 -11.80 -9.77
C GLY A 268 -9.77 -10.64 -9.22
N SER A 269 -10.74 -10.18 -10.00
CA SER A 269 -11.74 -9.24 -9.54
C SER A 269 -13.12 -9.65 -10.00
N ILE A 270 -14.06 -9.69 -9.06
CA ILE A 270 -15.50 -9.91 -9.37
C ILE A 270 -16.27 -8.59 -9.43
N ALA A 271 -15.60 -7.47 -9.26
CA ALA A 271 -16.21 -6.15 -9.34
C ALA A 271 -16.45 -5.74 -10.80
N GLY A 272 -17.66 -5.95 -11.27
CA GLY A 272 -18.10 -5.56 -12.60
C GLY A 272 -17.76 -6.56 -13.72
N SER A 273 -18.00 -6.15 -14.97
CA SER A 273 -17.82 -6.97 -16.18
C SER A 273 -16.36 -7.10 -16.65
N GLN A 274 -15.41 -6.71 -15.83
CA GLN A 274 -13.99 -6.65 -16.20
C GLN A 274 -13.17 -7.67 -15.40
N LEU A 275 -13.55 -8.94 -15.52
CA LEU A 275 -12.69 -10.03 -15.08
C LEU A 275 -11.44 -10.05 -15.95
N GLY A 276 -10.28 -9.80 -15.34
CA GLY A 276 -9.00 -9.96 -16.00
C GLY A 276 -8.66 -8.91 -17.06
N LYS A 277 -9.04 -7.66 -16.83
CA LYS A 277 -8.52 -6.55 -17.62
C LYS A 277 -7.55 -5.74 -16.82
#